data_cbc0356a5daee9fa5f8e0bf761652bab
#
_entry.id   cbc0356a5daee9fa5f8e0bf761652bab
#
_cell.length_a   1.000
_cell.length_b   1.000
_cell.length_c   1.000
_cell.angle_alpha   90.00
_cell.angle_beta   90.00
_cell.angle_gamma   90.00
#
_symmetry.space_group_name_H-M   'P 1'
#
loop_
_entity.id
_entity.type
_entity.pdbx_description
1 polymer ?
#
loop_
_entity_poly.entity_id
_entity_poly.type
_entity_poly.pdbx_seq_one_letter_code
_entity_poly.pdbx_strand_id
1 'polypeptide(L)'
;MKKLEDLQVGDEVVIDYATYKRVGVVIRTTKLYVGVRAGYSTQMYSKKDGRQKGVHGYIVPRILVATDELKVEAEEFDRRTKYQNVIRACNMKSLPTDKLEQIYNVIKIEEK
;
A
#
# COMPACT_ATOMS: atom_id res chain seq x y z
N MET A 1 18.45 14.80 -1.47
CA MET A 1 17.33 13.96 -0.99
C MET A 1 16.12 14.86 -0.74
N LYS A 2 14.97 14.50 -1.32
CA LYS A 2 13.76 15.31 -1.19
C LYS A 2 13.15 15.17 0.21
N LYS A 3 12.73 16.28 0.79
CA LYS A 3 12.08 16.28 2.11
C LYS A 3 10.56 16.41 1.93
N LEU A 4 9.79 16.09 2.97
CA LEU A 4 8.33 16.23 2.95
C LEU A 4 7.88 17.64 2.57
N GLU A 5 8.57 18.65 3.06
CA GLU A 5 8.26 20.06 2.78
C GLU A 5 8.51 20.46 1.32
N ASP A 6 9.30 19.67 0.58
CA ASP A 6 9.65 19.92 -0.81
C ASP A 6 8.73 19.20 -1.81
N LEU A 7 7.74 18.47 -1.33
CA LEU A 7 6.83 17.73 -2.18
C LEU A 7 5.96 18.65 -3.03
N GLN A 8 5.80 18.28 -4.29
CA GLN A 8 5.01 19.02 -5.27
C GLN A 8 3.95 18.13 -5.88
N VAL A 9 2.93 18.75 -6.49
CA VAL A 9 1.88 18.02 -7.21
C VAL A 9 2.53 17.14 -8.29
N GLY A 10 2.11 15.89 -8.32
CA GLY A 10 2.66 14.87 -9.22
C GLY A 10 3.73 14.00 -8.61
N ASP A 11 4.30 14.39 -7.47
CA ASP A 11 5.30 13.56 -6.78
C ASP A 11 4.65 12.31 -6.20
N GLU A 12 5.37 11.20 -6.26
CA GLU A 12 4.95 9.97 -5.60
C GLU A 12 5.44 9.93 -4.17
N VAL A 13 4.59 9.42 -3.29
CA VAL A 13 4.93 9.18 -1.88
C VAL A 13 4.50 7.78 -1.51
N VAL A 14 5.03 7.27 -0.40
CA VAL A 14 4.60 6.00 0.17
C VAL A 14 3.83 6.30 1.45
N ILE A 15 2.63 5.76 1.55
CA ILE A 15 1.80 5.90 2.76
C ILE A 15 2.06 4.67 3.62
N ASP A 16 2.52 4.91 4.85
CA ASP A 16 2.82 3.85 5.81
C ASP A 16 1.63 3.71 6.77
N TYR A 17 0.95 2.55 6.70
CA TYR A 17 -0.19 2.22 7.57
C TYR A 17 0.22 1.31 8.73
N ALA A 18 1.53 1.21 9.02
CA ALA A 18 2.13 0.34 10.02
C ALA A 18 2.16 -1.14 9.61
N THR A 19 1.03 -1.71 9.19
CA THR A 19 0.97 -3.12 8.77
C THR A 19 1.24 -3.30 7.28
N TYR A 20 1.11 -2.24 6.51
CA TYR A 20 1.37 -2.27 5.06
C TYR A 20 1.70 -0.88 4.55
N LYS A 21 2.21 -0.81 3.34
CA LYS A 21 2.56 0.43 2.64
C LYS A 21 1.84 0.50 1.31
N ARG A 22 1.56 1.72 0.86
CA ARG A 22 0.88 1.96 -0.41
C ARG A 22 1.48 3.19 -1.09
N VAL A 23 1.58 3.14 -2.42
CA VAL A 23 2.04 4.30 -3.19
C VAL A 23 0.86 5.25 -3.41
N GLY A 24 1.09 6.54 -3.15
CA GLY A 24 0.14 7.60 -3.45
C GLY A 24 0.78 8.69 -4.28
N VAL A 25 -0.05 9.59 -4.79
CA VAL A 25 0.40 10.72 -5.62
C VAL A 25 -0.05 12.02 -4.98
N VAL A 26 0.86 12.97 -4.88
CA VAL A 26 0.55 14.31 -4.38
C VAL A 26 -0.34 15.02 -5.41
N ILE A 27 -1.53 15.41 -4.99
CA ILE A 27 -2.49 16.13 -5.84
C ILE A 27 -2.70 17.57 -5.43
N ARG A 28 -2.25 17.93 -4.22
CA ARG A 28 -2.40 19.27 -3.68
C ARG A 28 -1.33 19.54 -2.64
N THR A 29 -0.85 20.76 -2.58
CA THR A 29 0.04 21.20 -1.50
C THR A 29 -0.47 22.51 -0.92
N THR A 30 -0.37 22.66 0.38
CA THR A 30 -0.60 23.91 1.10
C THR A 30 0.64 24.22 1.92
N LYS A 31 0.62 25.33 2.65
CA LYS A 31 1.76 25.71 3.49
C LYS A 31 2.13 24.64 4.52
N LEU A 32 1.14 23.98 5.11
CA LEU A 32 1.35 23.03 6.23
C LEU A 32 1.04 21.58 5.85
N TYR A 33 0.33 21.33 4.76
CA TYR A 33 -0.21 20.01 4.44
C TYR A 33 0.03 19.62 3.01
N VAL A 34 0.02 18.31 2.78
CA VAL A 34 0.11 17.70 1.46
C VAL A 34 -1.13 16.82 1.26
N GLY A 35 -1.86 17.04 0.18
CA GLY A 35 -2.98 16.18 -0.21
C GLY A 35 -2.47 15.04 -1.08
N VAL A 36 -2.74 13.80 -0.67
CA VAL A 36 -2.27 12.60 -1.35
C VAL A 36 -3.45 11.73 -1.72
N ARG A 37 -3.49 11.32 -2.98
CA ARG A 37 -4.49 10.36 -3.47
C ARG A 37 -3.87 8.98 -3.57
N ALA A 38 -4.54 8.01 -2.96
CA ALA A 38 -4.21 6.60 -3.08
C ALA A 38 -5.49 5.85 -3.44
N GLY A 39 -5.57 5.32 -4.67
CA GLY A 39 -6.80 4.73 -5.19
C GLY A 39 -7.90 5.78 -5.33
N TYR A 40 -9.02 5.58 -4.66
CA TYR A 40 -10.17 6.49 -4.70
C TYR A 40 -10.21 7.46 -3.51
N SER A 41 -9.27 7.35 -2.57
CA SER A 41 -9.23 8.17 -1.37
C SER A 41 -8.20 9.27 -1.49
N THR A 42 -8.56 10.47 -1.00
CA THR A 42 -7.64 11.58 -0.85
C THR A 42 -7.60 11.98 0.61
N GLN A 43 -6.40 12.06 1.17
CA GLN A 43 -6.20 12.47 2.57
C GLN A 43 -5.11 13.53 2.64
N MET A 44 -5.18 14.36 3.69
CA MET A 44 -4.18 15.39 3.95
C MET A 44 -3.18 14.90 4.99
N TYR A 45 -1.91 15.22 4.76
CA TYR A 45 -0.81 14.82 5.65
C TYR A 45 0.04 16.04 6.00
N SER A 46 0.53 16.08 7.23
CA SER A 46 1.35 17.18 7.70
C SER A 46 2.73 17.17 7.01
N LYS A 47 3.19 18.33 6.57
CA LYS A 47 4.56 18.49 6.05
C LYS A 47 5.61 18.36 7.13
N LYS A 48 5.24 18.57 8.38
CA LYS A 48 6.17 18.56 9.53
C LYS A 48 6.65 17.14 9.84
N ASP A 49 5.71 16.19 9.95
CA ASP A 49 6.02 14.82 10.39
C ASP A 49 5.40 13.73 9.50
N GLY A 50 4.67 14.13 8.47
CA GLY A 50 4.04 13.20 7.54
C GLY A 50 2.75 12.56 8.03
N ARG A 51 2.30 12.86 9.25
CA ARG A 51 1.10 12.23 9.81
C ARG A 51 -0.18 12.68 9.14
N GLN A 52 -1.13 11.78 9.02
CA GLN A 52 -2.45 12.09 8.47
C GLN A 52 -3.20 13.07 9.37
N LYS A 53 -3.73 14.13 8.75
CA LYS A 53 -4.50 15.14 9.46
C LYS A 53 -5.82 14.57 9.99
N GLY A 54 -6.13 14.86 11.24
CA GLY A 54 -7.41 14.48 11.85
C GLY A 54 -7.46 13.06 12.40
N VAL A 55 -6.36 12.31 12.31
CA VAL A 55 -6.29 10.96 12.88
C VAL A 55 -5.49 10.99 14.16
N HIS A 56 -6.06 10.45 15.23
CA HIS A 56 -5.43 10.35 16.54
C HIS A 56 -5.41 8.89 16.98
N GLY A 57 -4.43 8.51 17.79
CA GLY A 57 -4.32 7.16 18.33
C GLY A 57 -2.90 6.62 18.21
N TYR A 58 -2.75 5.32 18.47
CA TYR A 58 -1.44 4.65 18.43
C TYR A 58 -0.92 4.46 17.02
N ILE A 59 -1.81 4.23 16.06
CA ILE A 59 -1.44 4.01 14.67
C ILE A 59 -2.04 5.13 13.83
N VAL A 60 -1.16 6.02 13.36
CA VAL A 60 -1.55 7.13 12.49
C VAL A 60 -0.85 6.91 11.15
N PRO A 61 -1.60 6.81 10.03
CA PRO A 61 -0.96 6.74 8.72
C PRO A 61 -0.05 7.95 8.51
N ARG A 62 1.12 7.72 7.92
CA ARG A 62 2.05 8.81 7.59
C ARG A 62 2.61 8.61 6.20
N ILE A 63 2.93 9.72 5.55
CA ILE A 63 3.60 9.67 4.25
C ILE A 63 5.12 9.70 4.44
N LEU A 64 5.79 8.98 3.54
CA LEU A 64 7.25 8.96 3.44
C LEU A 64 7.61 9.37 2.02
N VAL A 65 8.74 10.07 1.87
CA VAL A 65 9.25 10.38 0.55
C VAL A 65 9.57 9.04 -0.15
N ALA A 66 9.04 8.86 -1.36
CA ALA A 66 9.17 7.59 -2.07
C ALA A 66 10.63 7.34 -2.47
N THR A 67 11.17 6.22 -2.00
CA THR A 67 12.43 5.67 -2.48
C THR A 67 12.13 4.44 -3.31
N ASP A 68 13.07 3.98 -4.12
CA ASP A 68 12.87 2.79 -4.94
C ASP A 68 12.57 1.56 -4.06
N GLU A 69 13.25 1.44 -2.92
CA GLU A 69 13.03 0.36 -1.97
C GLU A 69 11.61 0.37 -1.38
N LEU A 70 11.13 1.55 -0.98
CA LEU A 70 9.79 1.69 -0.42
C LEU A 70 8.70 1.41 -1.46
N LYS A 71 8.93 1.83 -2.70
CA LYS A 71 8.00 1.54 -3.80
C LYS A 71 7.90 0.06 -4.09
N VAL A 72 9.03 -0.64 -4.14
CA VAL A 72 9.06 -2.09 -4.35
C VAL A 72 8.32 -2.81 -3.24
N GLU A 73 8.54 -2.39 -1.99
CA GLU A 73 7.85 -2.95 -0.82
C GLU A 73 6.34 -2.76 -0.91
N ALA A 74 5.88 -1.56 -1.29
CA ALA A 74 4.46 -1.26 -1.44
C ALA A 74 3.83 -2.07 -2.59
N GLU A 75 4.51 -2.16 -3.72
CA GLU A 75 4.03 -2.92 -4.89
C GLU A 75 3.94 -4.40 -4.59
N GLU A 76 4.90 -4.95 -3.85
CA GLU A 76 4.86 -6.34 -3.44
C GLU A 76 3.67 -6.62 -2.54
N PHE A 77 3.39 -5.73 -1.60
CA PHE A 77 2.22 -5.85 -0.73
C PHE A 77 0.92 -5.84 -1.54
N ASP A 78 0.80 -4.92 -2.50
CA ASP A 78 -0.39 -4.83 -3.35
C ASP A 78 -0.60 -6.12 -4.16
N ARG A 79 0.47 -6.69 -4.71
CA ARG A 79 0.40 -7.97 -5.43
C ARG A 79 -0.05 -9.11 -4.53
N ARG A 80 0.51 -9.21 -3.35
CA ARG A 80 0.12 -10.24 -2.37
C ARG A 80 -1.35 -10.13 -2.01
N THR A 81 -1.81 -8.91 -1.74
CA THR A 81 -3.22 -8.65 -1.40
C THR A 81 -4.14 -9.04 -2.55
N LYS A 82 -3.78 -8.69 -3.77
CA LYS A 82 -4.54 -9.06 -4.97
C LYS A 82 -4.66 -10.58 -5.11
N TYR A 83 -3.55 -11.30 -4.97
CA TYR A 83 -3.55 -12.75 -5.07
C TYR A 83 -4.36 -13.40 -3.95
N GLN A 84 -4.21 -12.91 -2.72
CA GLN A 84 -4.99 -13.41 -1.58
C GLN A 84 -6.49 -13.22 -1.78
N ASN A 85 -6.91 -12.07 -2.33
CA ASN A 85 -8.32 -11.80 -2.58
C ASN A 85 -8.90 -12.72 -3.65
N VAL A 86 -8.15 -12.97 -4.73
CA VAL A 86 -8.56 -13.90 -5.78
C VAL A 86 -8.69 -15.32 -5.23
N ILE A 87 -7.72 -15.77 -4.46
CA ILE A 87 -7.72 -17.10 -3.86
C ILE A 87 -8.89 -17.25 -2.88
N ARG A 88 -9.11 -16.23 -2.05
CA ARG A 88 -10.20 -16.24 -1.06
C ARG A 88 -11.57 -16.28 -1.72
N ALA A 89 -11.75 -15.59 -2.83
CA ALA A 89 -13.00 -15.59 -3.59
C ALA A 89 -13.20 -16.85 -4.45
N CYS A 90 -12.18 -17.68 -4.59
CA CYS A 90 -12.22 -18.87 -5.40
C CYS A 90 -13.11 -19.94 -4.75
N ASN A 91 -14.05 -20.46 -5.54
CA ASN A 91 -14.88 -21.57 -5.11
C ASN A 91 -14.17 -22.89 -5.39
N MET A 92 -13.54 -23.47 -4.37
CA MET A 92 -12.77 -24.72 -4.51
C MET A 92 -13.61 -25.88 -5.03
N LYS A 93 -14.90 -25.89 -4.71
CA LYS A 93 -15.79 -26.97 -5.16
C LYS A 93 -16.04 -26.95 -6.67
N SER A 94 -15.92 -25.79 -7.29
CA SER A 94 -16.15 -25.63 -8.73
C SER A 94 -14.89 -25.80 -9.57
N LEU A 95 -13.73 -25.95 -8.92
CA LEU A 95 -12.46 -26.13 -9.63
C LEU A 95 -12.31 -27.54 -10.19
N PRO A 96 -11.76 -27.70 -11.40
CA PRO A 96 -11.39 -29.01 -11.94
C PRO A 96 -10.34 -29.70 -11.05
N THR A 97 -10.33 -31.02 -11.04
CA THR A 97 -9.40 -31.80 -10.23
C THR A 97 -7.95 -31.48 -10.50
N ASP A 98 -7.58 -31.24 -11.75
CA ASP A 98 -6.21 -30.89 -12.13
C ASP A 98 -5.77 -29.56 -11.50
N LYS A 99 -6.66 -28.58 -11.42
CA LYS A 99 -6.38 -27.30 -10.76
C LYS A 99 -6.22 -27.47 -9.26
N LEU A 100 -7.07 -28.26 -8.63
CA LEU A 100 -6.97 -28.58 -7.21
C LEU A 100 -5.65 -29.28 -6.90
N GLU A 101 -5.22 -30.19 -7.75
CA GLU A 101 -3.94 -30.90 -7.60
C GLU A 101 -2.77 -29.93 -7.66
N GLN A 102 -2.79 -28.98 -8.60
CA GLN A 102 -1.75 -27.94 -8.71
C GLN A 102 -1.64 -27.12 -7.43
N ILE A 103 -2.77 -26.68 -6.89
CA ILE A 103 -2.83 -25.92 -5.64
C ILE A 103 -2.30 -26.75 -4.47
N TYR A 104 -2.74 -27.98 -4.37
CA TYR A 104 -2.31 -28.94 -3.34
C TYR A 104 -0.78 -29.11 -3.36
N ASN A 105 -0.20 -29.31 -4.53
CA ASN A 105 1.23 -29.53 -4.68
C ASN A 105 2.04 -28.32 -4.25
N VAL A 106 1.57 -27.11 -4.58
CA VAL A 106 2.24 -25.86 -4.17
C VAL A 106 2.24 -25.74 -2.65
N ILE A 107 1.10 -25.93 -2.00
CA ILE A 107 0.97 -25.84 -0.54
C ILE A 107 1.84 -26.89 0.14
N LYS A 108 1.83 -28.12 -0.35
CA LYS A 108 2.60 -29.21 0.24
C LYS A 108 4.11 -29.00 0.16
N ILE A 109 4.59 -28.38 -0.92
CA ILE A 109 6.01 -28.05 -1.07
C ILE A 109 6.43 -27.03 0.00
N GLU A 110 5.59 -26.05 0.28
CA GLU A 110 5.89 -24.98 1.25
C GLU A 110 5.82 -25.43 2.70
N GLU A 111 5.11 -26.53 3.00
CA GLU A 111 5.01 -27.08 4.35
C GLU A 111 6.26 -27.85 4.81
N LYS A 112 7.22 -28.00 3.97
CA LYS A 112 8.47 -28.71 4.32
C LYS A 112 9.47 -27.80 5.05
#